data_08519b6bfdc66a2d5d3397a1e203c362
#
_entry.id   08519b6bfdc66a2d5d3397a1e203c362
#
_cell.length_a   1.000
_cell.length_b   1.000
_cell.length_c   1.000
_cell.angle_alpha   90.00
_cell.angle_beta   90.00
_cell.angle_gamma   90.00
#
_symmetry.space_group_name_H-M   'P 1'
#
loop_
_entity.id
_entity.type
_entity.pdbx_description
1 polymer ?
#
loop_
_entity_poly.entity_id
_entity_poly.type
_entity_poly.pdbx_seq_one_letter_code
_entity_poly.pdbx_strand_id
1 'polypeptide(L)'
;SFPENKQGIPMGLITSGVYIGIGITLLGGGFLIDYLTSIGGINIPLIGYLKPWQATFMIVGIPGLILALATFFLKEPKRIEEQVNLNKTIENKNIFLHLKEHKKTLIPMFGGLIFMAFIFYSFSFWAPTMMIRAFNVSLSEVGLILGLITIVSSIIGTILAGSAVDYLRNKNYSDAPVRAAMIAVMFALPPIVSLSFVNSEIGAWI
;
A
#
# COMPACT_ATOMS: atom_id res chain seq x y z
N SER A 1 14.38 -18.09 9.02
CA SER A 1 14.78 -17.06 8.02
C SER A 1 14.82 -17.70 6.64
N PHE A 2 14.33 -16.98 5.64
CA PHE A 2 14.39 -17.43 4.23
C PHE A 2 15.77 -17.09 3.66
N PRO A 3 16.36 -17.93 2.79
CA PRO A 3 17.61 -17.64 2.13
C PRO A 3 17.46 -16.40 1.23
N GLU A 4 18.53 -15.65 0.98
CA GLU A 4 18.51 -14.36 0.27
C GLU A 4 17.87 -14.42 -1.12
N ASN A 5 18.00 -15.54 -1.82
CA ASN A 5 17.43 -15.77 -3.15
C ASN A 5 15.93 -16.16 -3.14
N LYS A 6 15.31 -16.29 -1.97
CA LYS A 6 13.89 -16.67 -1.80
C LYS A 6 13.14 -15.73 -0.85
N GLN A 7 13.57 -14.49 -0.71
CA GLN A 7 12.95 -13.50 0.16
C GLN A 7 11.86 -12.67 -0.52
N GLY A 8 11.84 -12.64 -1.85
CA GLY A 8 10.93 -11.80 -2.61
C GLY A 8 9.46 -12.15 -2.38
N ILE A 9 9.07 -13.41 -2.50
CA ILE A 9 7.69 -13.87 -2.28
C ILE A 9 7.23 -13.64 -0.83
N PRO A 10 7.97 -14.05 0.22
CA PRO A 10 7.56 -13.78 1.60
C PRO A 10 7.38 -12.29 1.91
N MET A 11 8.29 -11.44 1.44
CA MET A 11 8.16 -9.99 1.59
C MET A 11 6.95 -9.44 0.85
N GLY A 12 6.69 -9.94 -0.36
CA GLY A 12 5.49 -9.60 -1.12
C GLY A 12 4.21 -9.96 -0.37
N LEU A 13 4.12 -11.15 0.23
CA LEU A 13 2.97 -11.58 1.02
C LEU A 13 2.74 -10.70 2.26
N ILE A 14 3.79 -10.31 2.96
CA ILE A 14 3.68 -9.38 4.10
C ILE A 14 3.15 -8.02 3.61
N THR A 15 3.69 -7.51 2.52
CA THR A 15 3.29 -6.21 1.96
C THR A 15 1.85 -6.25 1.42
N SER A 16 1.39 -7.40 0.88
CA SER A 16 0.01 -7.54 0.39
C SER A 16 -1.03 -7.31 1.49
N GLY A 17 -0.69 -7.63 2.75
CA GLY A 17 -1.57 -7.39 3.89
C GLY A 17 -1.99 -5.92 4.04
N VAL A 18 -1.10 -4.98 3.72
CA VAL A 18 -1.40 -3.54 3.75
C VAL A 18 -2.47 -3.20 2.70
N TYR A 19 -2.30 -3.67 1.48
CA TYR A 19 -3.23 -3.39 0.39
C TYR A 19 -4.57 -4.11 0.55
N ILE A 20 -4.56 -5.34 1.09
CA ILE A 20 -5.78 -6.05 1.47
C ILE A 20 -6.55 -5.23 2.51
N GLY A 21 -5.85 -4.68 3.52
CA GLY A 21 -6.46 -3.80 4.50
C GLY A 21 -7.09 -2.54 3.86
N ILE A 22 -6.41 -1.91 2.91
CA ILE A 22 -6.96 -0.77 2.14
C ILE A 22 -8.21 -1.20 1.38
N GLY A 23 -8.17 -2.33 0.68
CA GLY A 23 -9.31 -2.84 -0.07
C GLY A 23 -10.52 -3.16 0.80
N ILE A 24 -10.31 -3.80 1.96
CA ILE A 24 -11.39 -4.06 2.93
C ILE A 24 -11.97 -2.74 3.46
N THR A 25 -11.12 -1.74 3.72
CA THR A 25 -11.57 -0.42 4.18
C THR A 25 -12.39 0.30 3.11
N LEU A 26 -12.03 0.20 1.84
CA LEU A 26 -12.82 0.76 0.74
C LEU A 26 -14.18 0.06 0.62
N LEU A 27 -14.19 -1.27 0.65
CA LEU A 27 -15.43 -2.07 0.63
C LEU A 27 -16.35 -1.72 1.79
N GLY A 28 -15.86 -1.89 3.00
CA GLY A 28 -16.66 -1.70 4.22
C GLY A 28 -16.99 -0.23 4.48
N GLY A 29 -16.04 0.66 4.20
CA GLY A 29 -16.21 2.10 4.38
C GLY A 29 -17.25 2.72 3.45
N GLY A 30 -17.27 2.30 2.18
CA GLY A 30 -18.29 2.73 1.21
C GLY A 30 -19.71 2.39 1.66
N PHE A 31 -19.95 1.12 2.01
CA PHE A 31 -21.25 0.69 2.53
C PHE A 31 -21.62 1.36 3.84
N LEU A 32 -20.65 1.49 4.75
CA LEU A 32 -20.90 2.06 6.07
C LEU A 32 -21.29 3.53 6.01
N ILE A 33 -20.60 4.32 5.19
CA ILE A 33 -20.91 5.75 5.07
C ILE A 33 -22.25 5.98 4.36
N ASP A 34 -22.61 5.18 3.37
CA ASP A 34 -23.91 5.26 2.70
C ASP A 34 -25.03 4.91 3.69
N TYR A 35 -24.87 3.83 4.45
CA TYR A 35 -25.83 3.46 5.49
C TYR A 35 -25.98 4.55 6.56
N LEU A 36 -24.87 5.08 7.09
CA LEU A 36 -24.89 6.13 8.10
C LEU A 36 -25.48 7.45 7.56
N THR A 37 -25.31 7.72 6.27
CA THR A 37 -25.90 8.88 5.61
C THR A 37 -27.41 8.71 5.46
N SER A 38 -27.88 7.49 5.13
CA SER A 38 -29.32 7.22 4.97
C SER A 38 -30.10 7.36 6.29
N ILE A 39 -29.48 7.02 7.42
CA ILE A 39 -30.10 7.19 8.77
C ILE A 39 -29.82 8.55 9.40
N GLY A 40 -29.07 9.44 8.70
CA GLY A 40 -28.80 10.79 9.15
C GLY A 40 -27.75 10.91 10.27
N GLY A 41 -26.92 9.87 10.50
CA GLY A 41 -25.93 9.83 11.59
C GLY A 41 -26.39 9.02 12.80
N ILE A 42 -25.58 8.99 13.87
CA ILE A 42 -25.86 8.21 15.10
C ILE A 42 -25.75 9.11 16.31
N ASN A 43 -26.67 8.90 17.27
CA ASN A 43 -26.57 9.53 18.58
C ASN A 43 -26.04 8.50 19.59
N ILE A 44 -24.83 8.77 20.11
CA ILE A 44 -24.21 7.89 21.11
C ILE A 44 -24.37 8.50 22.50
N PRO A 45 -24.92 7.74 23.49
CA PRO A 45 -24.93 8.16 24.86
C PRO A 45 -23.54 8.59 25.32
N LEU A 46 -23.39 9.70 26.00
CA LEU A 46 -22.14 10.32 26.50
C LEU A 46 -21.33 11.13 25.47
N ILE A 47 -21.42 10.85 24.15
CA ILE A 47 -20.65 11.55 23.10
C ILE A 47 -21.54 12.55 22.36
N GLY A 48 -22.85 12.27 22.26
CA GLY A 48 -23.79 13.08 21.51
C GLY A 48 -23.99 12.64 20.07
N TYR A 49 -24.50 13.57 19.26
CA TYR A 49 -24.75 13.30 17.82
C TYR A 49 -23.47 13.28 16.99
N LEU A 50 -23.27 12.21 16.28
CA LEU A 50 -22.18 12.02 15.32
C LEU A 50 -22.70 12.12 13.90
N LYS A 51 -22.05 12.95 13.10
CA LYS A 51 -22.27 13.01 11.66
C LYS A 51 -21.84 11.69 11.00
N PRO A 52 -22.41 11.30 9.85
CA PRO A 52 -22.11 10.03 9.18
C PRO A 52 -20.61 9.73 9.06
N TRP A 53 -19.81 10.69 8.61
CA TRP A 53 -18.37 10.50 8.46
C TRP A 53 -17.65 10.29 9.81
N GLN A 54 -18.07 10.96 10.88
CA GLN A 54 -17.48 10.79 12.22
C GLN A 54 -17.76 9.39 12.77
N ALA A 55 -19.00 8.93 12.63
CA ALA A 55 -19.40 7.59 13.03
C ALA A 55 -18.64 6.51 12.21
N THR A 56 -18.44 6.73 10.91
CA THR A 56 -17.64 5.84 10.05
C THR A 56 -16.23 5.70 10.59
N PHE A 57 -15.53 6.80 10.89
CA PHE A 57 -14.16 6.74 11.43
C PHE A 57 -14.11 6.02 12.79
N MET A 58 -15.07 6.25 13.67
CA MET A 58 -15.11 5.55 14.94
C MET A 58 -15.30 4.05 14.77
N ILE A 59 -16.23 3.63 13.94
CA ILE A 59 -16.52 2.20 13.71
C ILE A 59 -15.33 1.51 13.06
N VAL A 60 -14.73 2.12 12.04
CA VAL A 60 -13.54 1.56 11.36
C VAL A 60 -12.31 1.55 12.28
N GLY A 61 -12.22 2.45 13.25
CA GLY A 61 -11.13 2.50 14.23
C GLY A 61 -11.17 1.38 15.29
N ILE A 62 -12.36 0.85 15.62
CA ILE A 62 -12.53 -0.17 16.67
C ILE A 62 -11.70 -1.43 16.41
N PRO A 63 -11.70 -2.06 15.22
CA PRO A 63 -10.83 -3.20 14.93
C PRO A 63 -9.35 -2.90 15.16
N GLY A 64 -8.91 -1.68 14.85
CA GLY A 64 -7.54 -1.25 15.11
C GLY A 64 -7.18 -1.24 16.60
N LEU A 65 -8.09 -0.78 17.45
CA LEU A 65 -7.90 -0.83 18.91
C LEU A 65 -7.85 -2.27 19.44
N ILE A 66 -8.69 -3.15 18.93
CA ILE A 66 -8.67 -4.58 19.29
C ILE A 66 -7.34 -5.21 18.91
N LEU A 67 -6.85 -4.94 17.70
CA LEU A 67 -5.55 -5.43 17.24
C LEU A 67 -4.39 -4.85 18.05
N ALA A 68 -4.46 -3.55 18.40
CA ALA A 68 -3.47 -2.92 19.27
C ALA A 68 -3.40 -3.60 20.64
N LEU A 69 -4.54 -3.92 21.24
CA LEU A 69 -4.59 -4.68 22.49
C LEU A 69 -4.06 -6.10 22.32
N ALA A 70 -4.37 -6.77 21.20
CA ALA A 70 -3.88 -8.11 20.90
C ALA A 70 -2.34 -8.16 20.77
N THR A 71 -1.70 -7.07 20.35
CA THR A 71 -0.21 -7.04 20.24
C THR A 71 0.48 -7.18 21.59
N PHE A 72 -0.14 -6.78 22.71
CA PHE A 72 0.41 -6.96 24.06
C PHE A 72 0.54 -8.44 24.46
N PHE A 73 -0.25 -9.32 23.83
CA PHE A 73 -0.20 -10.75 24.10
C PHE A 73 0.79 -11.51 23.20
N LEU A 74 1.37 -10.82 22.20
CA LEU A 74 2.36 -11.42 21.31
C LEU A 74 3.69 -11.53 22.02
N LYS A 75 4.21 -12.76 22.13
CA LYS A 75 5.55 -13.00 22.60
C LYS A 75 6.55 -12.64 21.51
N GLU A 76 7.45 -11.70 21.80
CA GLU A 76 8.51 -11.34 20.86
C GLU A 76 9.38 -12.56 20.56
N PRO A 77 9.50 -12.98 19.27
CA PRO A 77 10.39 -14.08 18.93
C PRO A 77 11.83 -13.66 19.20
N LYS A 78 12.62 -14.57 19.77
CA LYS A 78 14.06 -14.33 19.96
C LYS A 78 14.64 -13.99 18.58
N ARG A 79 15.18 -12.78 18.43
CA ARG A 79 15.96 -12.44 17.25
C ARG A 79 17.13 -13.42 17.20
N ILE A 80 17.21 -14.20 16.12
CA ILE A 80 18.44 -14.87 15.77
C ILE A 80 19.34 -13.74 15.28
N GLU A 81 19.97 -13.04 16.23
CA GLU A 81 21.06 -12.18 15.89
C GLU A 81 22.12 -13.11 15.29
N GLU A 82 22.26 -13.11 13.97
CA GLU A 82 23.56 -13.37 13.42
C GLU A 82 24.48 -12.46 14.22
N GLN A 83 25.41 -13.06 14.95
CA GLN A 83 26.51 -12.34 15.59
C GLN A 83 27.34 -11.78 14.43
N VAL A 84 26.82 -10.75 13.81
CA VAL A 84 27.62 -9.83 13.03
C VAL A 84 28.59 -9.30 14.05
N ASN A 85 29.84 -9.75 13.92
CA ASN A 85 30.96 -9.32 14.74
C ASN A 85 30.85 -7.80 14.95
N LEU A 86 30.25 -7.39 16.05
CA LEU A 86 30.21 -6.01 16.53
C LEU A 86 31.62 -5.45 16.81
N ASN A 87 32.65 -6.28 16.64
CA ASN A 87 34.06 -5.91 16.63
C ASN A 87 34.54 -5.27 15.33
N LYS A 88 33.73 -5.21 14.26
CA LYS A 88 33.93 -4.20 13.24
C LYS A 88 33.47 -2.88 13.84
N THR A 89 34.42 -2.21 14.46
CA THR A 89 34.43 -0.79 14.81
C THR A 89 33.38 -0.09 13.98
N ILE A 90 32.24 0.29 14.61
CA ILE A 90 31.40 1.35 14.10
C ILE A 90 32.33 2.56 14.25
N GLU A 91 33.23 2.75 13.27
CA GLU A 91 33.81 4.06 13.04
C GLU A 91 32.60 4.99 13.01
N ASN A 92 32.60 5.98 13.86
CA ASN A 92 31.67 7.11 13.88
C ASN A 92 31.78 7.84 12.54
N LYS A 93 31.48 7.14 11.44
CA LYS A 93 31.35 7.77 10.13
C LYS A 93 30.15 8.69 10.24
N ASN A 94 30.46 9.97 10.26
CA ASN A 94 29.49 11.02 10.31
C ASN A 94 28.46 10.73 9.23
N ILE A 95 27.19 10.42 9.63
CA ILE A 95 26.11 10.02 8.72
C ILE A 95 26.01 10.97 7.53
N PHE A 96 26.23 12.28 7.77
CA PHE A 96 26.28 13.29 6.73
C PHE A 96 27.40 13.08 5.70
N LEU A 97 28.56 12.60 6.14
CA LEU A 97 29.68 12.31 5.24
C LEU A 97 29.35 11.11 4.35
N HIS A 98 28.78 10.04 4.94
CA HIS A 98 28.33 8.87 4.19
C HIS A 98 27.25 9.21 3.17
N LEU A 99 26.24 10.03 3.52
CA LEU A 99 25.22 10.51 2.60
C LEU A 99 25.82 11.35 1.46
N LYS A 100 26.81 12.18 1.77
CA LYS A 100 27.50 13.02 0.76
C LYS A 100 28.32 12.18 -0.21
N GLU A 101 29.00 11.15 0.27
CA GLU A 101 29.76 10.22 -0.56
C GLU A 101 28.86 9.46 -1.55
N HIS A 102 27.67 9.03 -1.11
CA HIS A 102 26.74 8.20 -1.90
C HIS A 102 25.61 9.01 -2.56
N LYS A 103 25.69 10.36 -2.56
CA LYS A 103 24.62 11.24 -3.07
C LYS A 103 24.19 10.93 -4.51
N LYS A 104 25.14 10.52 -5.38
CA LYS A 104 24.85 10.17 -6.78
C LYS A 104 23.93 8.97 -6.92
N THR A 105 23.91 8.07 -5.94
CA THR A 105 23.00 6.91 -5.91
C THR A 105 21.75 7.23 -5.10
N LEU A 106 21.90 7.90 -3.96
CA LEU A 106 20.79 8.15 -3.04
C LEU A 106 19.77 9.16 -3.61
N ILE A 107 20.25 10.23 -4.25
CA ILE A 107 19.35 11.27 -4.80
C ILE A 107 18.38 10.71 -5.85
N PRO A 108 18.83 9.99 -6.91
CA PRO A 108 17.90 9.43 -7.87
C PRO A 108 17.03 8.33 -7.27
N MET A 109 17.54 7.55 -6.32
CA MET A 109 16.77 6.51 -5.64
C MET A 109 15.61 7.13 -4.83
N PHE A 110 15.88 8.10 -3.97
CA PHE A 110 14.83 8.78 -3.21
C PHE A 110 13.91 9.61 -4.11
N GLY A 111 14.46 10.27 -5.13
CA GLY A 111 13.66 10.98 -6.14
C GLY A 111 12.67 10.05 -6.83
N GLY A 112 13.10 8.88 -7.27
CA GLY A 112 12.23 7.86 -7.86
C GLY A 112 11.13 7.41 -6.91
N LEU A 113 11.45 7.12 -5.64
CA LEU A 113 10.48 6.75 -4.62
C LEU A 113 9.45 7.85 -4.36
N ILE A 114 9.86 9.11 -4.30
CA ILE A 114 8.96 10.26 -4.13
C ILE A 114 7.99 10.37 -5.31
N PHE A 115 8.48 10.27 -6.55
CA PHE A 115 7.61 10.31 -7.73
C PHE A 115 6.63 9.14 -7.77
N MET A 116 7.09 7.92 -7.45
CA MET A 116 6.21 6.75 -7.36
C MET A 116 5.12 6.93 -6.29
N ALA A 117 5.49 7.40 -5.12
CA ALA A 117 4.54 7.69 -4.05
C ALA A 117 3.53 8.78 -4.47
N PHE A 118 4.01 9.83 -5.13
CA PHE A 118 3.15 10.91 -5.63
C PHE A 118 2.10 10.39 -6.63
N ILE A 119 2.51 9.58 -7.61
CA ILE A 119 1.59 8.97 -8.59
C ILE A 119 0.58 8.07 -7.88
N PHE A 120 1.04 7.18 -6.99
CA PHE A 120 0.18 6.24 -6.28
C PHE A 120 -0.86 6.95 -5.42
N TYR A 121 -0.44 7.90 -4.60
CA TYR A 121 -1.37 8.63 -3.73
C TYR A 121 -2.30 9.54 -4.52
N SER A 122 -1.82 10.22 -5.55
CA SER A 122 -2.68 11.03 -6.41
C SER A 122 -3.79 10.19 -7.04
N PHE A 123 -3.44 9.05 -7.62
CA PHE A 123 -4.42 8.14 -8.19
C PHE A 123 -5.40 7.63 -7.13
N SER A 124 -4.90 7.17 -5.99
CA SER A 124 -5.74 6.63 -4.90
C SER A 124 -6.75 7.63 -4.35
N PHE A 125 -6.41 8.91 -4.29
CA PHE A 125 -7.33 9.95 -3.83
C PHE A 125 -8.30 10.42 -4.92
N TRP A 126 -7.84 10.53 -6.16
CA TRP A 126 -8.67 11.11 -7.22
C TRP A 126 -9.55 10.10 -7.95
N ALA A 127 -9.17 8.82 -8.01
CA ALA A 127 -9.96 7.81 -8.71
C ALA A 127 -11.38 7.67 -8.16
N PRO A 128 -11.63 7.56 -6.83
CA PRO A 128 -12.98 7.53 -6.31
C PRO A 128 -13.77 8.81 -6.65
N THR A 129 -13.13 9.96 -6.50
CA THR A 129 -13.77 11.26 -6.78
C THR A 129 -14.14 11.42 -8.25
N MET A 130 -13.29 10.93 -9.14
CA MET A 130 -13.55 10.93 -10.59
C MET A 130 -14.76 10.07 -10.91
N MET A 131 -14.85 8.84 -10.38
CA MET A 131 -15.98 7.93 -10.60
C MET A 131 -17.31 8.56 -10.16
N ILE A 132 -17.33 9.16 -8.98
CA ILE A 132 -18.53 9.81 -8.43
C ILE A 132 -18.93 11.03 -9.28
N ARG A 133 -17.96 11.89 -9.64
CA ARG A 133 -18.27 13.18 -10.30
C ARG A 133 -18.47 13.07 -11.80
N ALA A 134 -17.68 12.24 -12.49
CA ALA A 134 -17.74 12.13 -13.95
C ALA A 134 -18.81 11.13 -14.40
N PHE A 135 -19.02 10.05 -13.64
CA PHE A 135 -19.90 8.94 -14.03
C PHE A 135 -21.13 8.77 -13.12
N ASN A 136 -21.29 9.62 -12.09
CA ASN A 136 -22.40 9.57 -11.13
C ASN A 136 -22.56 8.21 -10.40
N VAL A 137 -21.46 7.49 -10.21
CA VAL A 137 -21.45 6.21 -9.50
C VAL A 137 -21.63 6.45 -7.99
N SER A 138 -22.39 5.58 -7.32
CA SER A 138 -22.60 5.70 -5.87
C SER A 138 -21.30 5.42 -5.10
N LEU A 139 -21.16 6.00 -3.90
CA LEU A 139 -19.96 5.84 -3.07
C LEU A 139 -19.75 4.37 -2.65
N SER A 140 -20.83 3.63 -2.36
CA SER A 140 -20.77 2.22 -2.04
C SER A 140 -20.30 1.36 -3.22
N GLU A 141 -20.76 1.68 -4.44
CA GLU A 141 -20.36 0.97 -5.66
C GLU A 141 -18.88 1.22 -6.00
N VAL A 142 -18.44 2.48 -5.90
CA VAL A 142 -17.02 2.84 -6.06
C VAL A 142 -16.17 2.11 -5.02
N GLY A 143 -16.60 2.08 -3.76
CA GLY A 143 -15.92 1.38 -2.68
C GLY A 143 -15.83 -0.13 -2.94
N LEU A 144 -16.93 -0.73 -3.45
CA LEU A 144 -16.99 -2.15 -3.78
C LEU A 144 -16.01 -2.49 -4.92
N ILE A 145 -16.11 -1.79 -6.05
CA ILE A 145 -15.32 -2.11 -7.24
C ILE A 145 -13.83 -1.83 -6.98
N LEU A 146 -13.47 -0.63 -6.51
CA LEU A 146 -12.08 -0.29 -6.23
C LEU A 146 -11.50 -1.15 -5.09
N GLY A 147 -12.31 -1.50 -4.09
CA GLY A 147 -11.89 -2.38 -3.01
C GLY A 147 -11.55 -3.78 -3.52
N LEU A 148 -12.41 -4.39 -4.35
CA LEU A 148 -12.16 -5.69 -4.96
C LEU A 148 -10.94 -5.65 -5.88
N ILE A 149 -10.85 -4.65 -6.77
CA ILE A 149 -9.69 -4.47 -7.64
C ILE A 149 -8.42 -4.37 -6.81
N THR A 150 -8.42 -3.56 -5.74
CA THR A 150 -7.24 -3.38 -4.88
C THR A 150 -6.82 -4.70 -4.22
N ILE A 151 -7.76 -5.49 -3.67
CA ILE A 151 -7.44 -6.78 -3.04
C ILE A 151 -6.86 -7.75 -4.07
N VAL A 152 -7.54 -7.96 -5.19
CA VAL A 152 -7.11 -8.93 -6.21
C VAL A 152 -5.78 -8.52 -6.82
N SER A 153 -5.65 -7.25 -7.23
CA SER A 153 -4.42 -6.74 -7.84
C SER A 153 -3.23 -6.76 -6.88
N SER A 154 -3.46 -6.53 -5.57
CA SER A 154 -2.37 -6.56 -4.59
C SER A 154 -1.80 -7.96 -4.42
N ILE A 155 -2.65 -8.97 -4.35
CA ILE A 155 -2.21 -10.37 -4.21
C ILE A 155 -1.43 -10.80 -5.45
N ILE A 156 -2.00 -10.57 -6.63
CA ILE A 156 -1.36 -10.94 -7.90
C ILE A 156 -0.07 -10.14 -8.09
N GLY A 157 -0.15 -8.83 -7.93
CA GLY A 157 0.98 -7.92 -8.16
C GLY A 157 2.17 -8.17 -7.23
N THR A 158 1.91 -8.42 -5.94
CA THR A 158 3.01 -8.70 -4.98
C THR A 158 3.65 -10.05 -5.22
N ILE A 159 2.88 -11.07 -5.61
CA ILE A 159 3.44 -12.38 -5.98
C ILE A 159 4.28 -12.26 -7.27
N LEU A 160 3.78 -11.56 -8.29
CA LEU A 160 4.50 -11.35 -9.53
C LEU A 160 5.79 -10.53 -9.31
N ALA A 161 5.71 -9.46 -8.53
CA ALA A 161 6.88 -8.63 -8.20
C ALA A 161 7.92 -9.42 -7.41
N GLY A 162 7.50 -10.19 -6.39
CA GLY A 162 8.39 -11.06 -5.62
C GLY A 162 9.07 -12.11 -6.49
N SER A 163 8.30 -12.76 -7.35
CA SER A 163 8.81 -13.76 -8.30
C SER A 163 9.80 -13.16 -9.31
N ALA A 164 9.52 -11.96 -9.79
CA ALA A 164 10.43 -11.25 -10.71
C ALA A 164 11.76 -10.92 -10.04
N VAL A 165 11.73 -10.46 -8.79
CA VAL A 165 12.95 -10.19 -8.01
C VAL A 165 13.74 -11.49 -7.80
N ASP A 166 13.10 -12.56 -7.37
CA ASP A 166 13.76 -13.85 -7.13
C ASP A 166 14.34 -14.43 -8.45
N TYR A 167 13.62 -14.31 -9.56
CA TYR A 167 14.11 -14.71 -10.88
C TYR A 167 15.35 -13.92 -11.31
N LEU A 168 15.36 -12.60 -11.13
CA LEU A 168 16.50 -11.76 -11.47
C LEU A 168 17.71 -12.02 -10.55
N ARG A 169 17.47 -12.28 -9.26
CA ARG A 169 18.54 -12.68 -8.33
C ARG A 169 19.17 -14.01 -8.71
N ASN A 170 18.37 -14.98 -9.12
CA ASN A 170 18.87 -16.27 -9.60
C ASN A 170 19.71 -16.15 -10.89
N LYS A 171 19.53 -15.06 -11.64
CA LYS A 171 20.38 -14.68 -12.78
C LYS A 171 21.62 -13.85 -12.38
N ASN A 172 21.93 -13.77 -11.09
CA ASN A 172 23.05 -13.04 -10.51
C ASN A 172 23.01 -11.51 -10.73
N TYR A 173 21.81 -10.92 -10.92
CA TYR A 173 21.68 -9.47 -10.92
C TYR A 173 21.65 -8.95 -9.49
N SER A 174 22.67 -8.17 -9.09
CA SER A 174 22.75 -7.54 -7.77
C SER A 174 21.70 -6.44 -7.58
N ASP A 175 21.26 -5.83 -8.68
CA ASP A 175 20.25 -4.76 -8.75
C ASP A 175 18.84 -5.27 -9.08
N ALA A 176 18.56 -6.56 -8.81
CA ALA A 176 17.30 -7.23 -9.12
C ALA A 176 16.03 -6.45 -8.67
N PRO A 177 15.94 -5.91 -7.44
CA PRO A 177 14.75 -5.15 -7.03
C PRO A 177 14.51 -3.90 -7.86
N VAL A 178 15.59 -3.19 -8.24
CA VAL A 178 15.49 -1.96 -9.06
C VAL A 178 15.01 -2.30 -10.47
N ARG A 179 15.54 -3.35 -11.08
CA ARG A 179 15.10 -3.82 -12.41
C ARG A 179 13.65 -4.27 -12.40
N ALA A 180 13.23 -5.02 -11.38
CA ALA A 180 11.85 -5.43 -11.23
C ALA A 180 10.91 -4.22 -11.12
N ALA A 181 11.28 -3.20 -10.34
CA ALA A 181 10.52 -1.96 -10.22
C ALA A 181 10.44 -1.21 -11.56
N MET A 182 11.54 -1.10 -12.32
CA MET A 182 11.54 -0.47 -13.64
C MET A 182 10.58 -1.18 -14.61
N ILE A 183 10.62 -2.52 -14.65
CA ILE A 183 9.72 -3.32 -15.46
C ILE A 183 8.27 -3.06 -15.07
N ALA A 184 7.95 -3.07 -13.77
CA ALA A 184 6.60 -2.82 -13.28
C ALA A 184 6.09 -1.43 -13.69
N VAL A 185 6.92 -0.38 -13.59
CA VAL A 185 6.56 0.98 -14.03
C VAL A 185 6.30 1.03 -15.53
N MET A 186 7.14 0.38 -16.35
CA MET A 186 6.93 0.35 -17.81
C MET A 186 5.59 -0.32 -18.18
N PHE A 187 5.18 -1.36 -17.46
CA PHE A 187 3.87 -2.00 -17.68
C PHE A 187 2.71 -1.18 -17.13
N ALA A 188 2.92 -0.35 -16.11
CA ALA A 188 1.87 0.49 -15.55
C ALA A 188 1.58 1.76 -16.37
N LEU A 189 2.55 2.28 -17.12
CA LEU A 189 2.39 3.52 -17.88
C LEU A 189 1.29 3.47 -18.96
N PRO A 190 1.19 2.44 -19.83
CA PRO A 190 0.17 2.41 -20.87
C PRO A 190 -1.26 2.50 -20.36
N PRO A 191 -1.71 1.71 -19.34
CA PRO A 191 -3.06 1.84 -18.81
C PRO A 191 -3.31 3.19 -18.12
N ILE A 192 -2.33 3.76 -17.42
CA ILE A 192 -2.47 5.08 -16.80
C ILE A 192 -2.69 6.16 -17.86
N VAL A 193 -1.96 6.13 -18.96
CA VAL A 193 -2.13 7.08 -20.07
C VAL A 193 -3.47 6.85 -20.77
N SER A 194 -3.90 5.61 -20.97
CA SER A 194 -5.17 5.29 -21.63
C SER A 194 -6.39 5.82 -20.88
N LEU A 195 -6.31 5.92 -19.54
CA LEU A 195 -7.37 6.51 -18.70
C LEU A 195 -7.75 7.94 -19.14
N SER A 196 -6.80 8.71 -19.68
CA SER A 196 -7.06 10.08 -20.16
C SER A 196 -7.94 10.13 -21.42
N PHE A 197 -8.13 9.02 -22.12
CA PHE A 197 -8.91 8.91 -23.34
C PHE A 197 -10.24 8.16 -23.16
N VAL A 198 -10.53 7.73 -21.93
CA VAL A 198 -11.73 6.96 -21.62
C VAL A 198 -12.91 7.89 -21.40
N ASN A 199 -13.96 7.69 -22.23
CA ASN A 199 -15.21 8.45 -22.19
C ASN A 199 -16.40 7.63 -21.64
N SER A 200 -16.17 6.39 -21.19
CA SER A 200 -17.23 5.52 -20.68
C SER A 200 -16.87 5.00 -19.28
N GLU A 201 -17.90 4.81 -18.46
CA GLU A 201 -17.77 4.26 -17.10
C GLU A 201 -17.06 2.89 -17.10
N ILE A 202 -17.50 1.98 -17.96
CA ILE A 202 -16.91 0.62 -18.07
C ILE A 202 -15.42 0.70 -18.44
N GLY A 203 -15.07 1.59 -19.38
CA GLY A 203 -13.67 1.78 -19.77
C GLY A 203 -12.80 2.37 -18.66
N ALA A 204 -13.38 3.08 -17.71
CA ALA A 204 -12.64 3.65 -16.56
C ALA A 204 -12.36 2.61 -15.45
N TRP A 205 -13.09 1.48 -15.46
CA TRP A 205 -12.87 0.37 -14.51
C TRP A 205 -11.81 -0.64 -14.99
N ILE A 206 -11.48 -0.67 -16.27
CA ILE A 206 -10.51 -1.57 -16.90
C ILE A 206 -9.12 -0.91 -16.96
#